data_f5bac3ac3a7f12b1a435ea727e3f816c
#
_entry.id   f5bac3ac3a7f12b1a435ea727e3f816c
#
_cell.length_a   1.000
_cell.length_b   1.000
_cell.length_c   1.000
_cell.angle_alpha   90.00
_cell.angle_beta   90.00
_cell.angle_gamma   90.00
#
_symmetry.space_group_name_H-M   'P 1'
#
loop_
_entity.id
_entity.type
_entity.pdbx_description
1 polymer ?
#
loop_
_entity_poly.entity_id
_entity_poly.type
_entity_poly.pdbx_seq_one_letter_code
_entity_poly.pdbx_strand_id
1 'polypeptide(L)'
;MDARVERPTARSEVPGGEVPAKVETAAAPERGWFELSPLNKRRWRVFKANKRGYYSFVIFTALFVITLFAEFFANDKPFLVKYDGAYYTPIFKMYTEKEFGGEFETEADYRDPEVQRLIHEKGGWMVWPLIPYSYRTIKLDLPVPAPAPPSWDNWLGTDDQGRDVLARVIYGFRISVLFGLILTAFSALVGVTAGAIQGFFGGWTDLIFQRFIEILGSLPHLYILLILSAILAPSFWTLLAIMLLFEWTAFVGPVRAEFLRGRNFEYVRAARALGLSNRQIMFKHILPNAMVATVTFAPFILDGAIAALTALDFLGFGLPPGSPSLGELLQQGKQNLQAPWLGLTGFFVIAGMLSMLVFVGEAFRDALDPRKTMAAPQITVG
;
A
#
# COMPACT_ATOMS: atom_id res chain seq x y z
N MET A 1 -24.24 -21.11 -92.16
CA MET A 1 -23.18 -20.12 -92.09
C MET A 1 -22.48 -20.34 -90.71
N ASP A 2 -21.49 -21.23 -90.78
CA ASP A 2 -20.71 -21.68 -89.62
C ASP A 2 -19.70 -20.60 -89.21
N ALA A 3 -19.66 -20.26 -87.97
CA ALA A 3 -18.55 -19.52 -87.38
C ALA A 3 -17.94 -20.43 -86.27
N ARG A 4 -16.85 -21.14 -86.63
CA ARG A 4 -16.04 -21.82 -85.63
C ARG A 4 -15.30 -20.81 -84.77
N VAL A 5 -15.48 -20.89 -83.45
CA VAL A 5 -14.64 -20.20 -82.47
C VAL A 5 -13.45 -21.08 -82.13
N GLU A 6 -12.26 -20.70 -82.57
CA GLU A 6 -10.97 -21.30 -82.18
C GLU A 6 -10.63 -20.95 -80.78
N ARG A 7 -10.29 -21.98 -79.97
CA ARG A 7 -9.69 -21.82 -78.64
C ARG A 7 -8.17 -21.66 -78.77
N PRO A 8 -7.56 -20.64 -78.21
CA PRO A 8 -6.08 -20.60 -78.13
C PRO A 8 -5.62 -21.42 -76.90
N THR A 9 -4.84 -22.48 -77.21
CA THR A 9 -4.01 -23.21 -76.25
C THR A 9 -2.70 -22.48 -76.11
N ALA A 10 -2.56 -21.73 -74.99
CA ALA A 10 -1.26 -21.26 -74.54
C ALA A 10 -1.08 -21.69 -73.07
N ARG A 11 -0.38 -22.82 -72.88
CA ARG A 11 0.24 -23.12 -71.58
C ARG A 11 1.41 -22.17 -71.41
N SER A 12 1.29 -21.14 -70.59
CA SER A 12 2.46 -20.43 -70.13
C SER A 12 3.06 -21.22 -68.93
N GLU A 13 4.23 -21.73 -69.14
CA GLU A 13 5.06 -22.26 -68.06
C GLU A 13 5.36 -21.17 -67.07
N VAL A 14 4.90 -21.35 -65.83
CA VAL A 14 5.27 -20.50 -64.69
C VAL A 14 6.69 -20.89 -64.32
N PRO A 15 7.67 -19.95 -64.33
CA PRO A 15 9.03 -20.24 -63.86
C PRO A 15 8.99 -20.66 -62.41
N GLY A 16 9.71 -21.75 -62.08
CA GLY A 16 9.78 -22.25 -60.69
C GLY A 16 10.17 -21.19 -59.72
N GLY A 17 9.18 -20.74 -58.90
CA GLY A 17 9.45 -19.88 -57.77
C GLY A 17 10.30 -20.65 -56.75
N GLU A 18 11.48 -20.16 -56.49
CA GLU A 18 12.29 -20.60 -55.36
C GLU A 18 11.43 -20.55 -54.10
N VAL A 19 11.28 -21.68 -53.44
CA VAL A 19 10.64 -21.77 -52.10
C VAL A 19 11.49 -20.88 -51.19
N PRO A 20 10.91 -19.83 -50.60
CA PRO A 20 11.68 -18.97 -49.71
C PRO A 20 12.29 -19.81 -48.60
N ALA A 21 13.59 -19.68 -48.41
CA ALA A 21 14.37 -20.35 -47.39
C ALA A 21 13.63 -20.26 -46.07
N LYS A 22 13.51 -21.39 -45.35
CA LYS A 22 13.00 -21.41 -43.99
C LYS A 22 13.62 -20.25 -43.20
N VAL A 23 12.80 -19.28 -42.85
CA VAL A 23 13.20 -18.27 -41.87
C VAL A 23 13.51 -19.05 -40.58
N GLU A 24 14.80 -19.28 -40.32
CA GLU A 24 15.22 -19.75 -39.00
C GLU A 24 14.69 -18.78 -38.00
N THR A 25 13.61 -19.17 -37.29
CA THR A 25 13.15 -18.48 -36.11
C THR A 25 14.29 -18.57 -35.12
N ALA A 26 15.08 -17.49 -35.02
CA ALA A 26 16.09 -17.36 -33.99
C ALA A 26 15.40 -17.70 -32.65
N ALA A 27 15.90 -18.74 -31.99
CA ALA A 27 15.40 -19.16 -30.70
C ALA A 27 15.39 -17.93 -29.77
N ALA A 28 14.22 -17.61 -29.21
CA ALA A 28 14.13 -16.52 -28.30
C ALA A 28 15.12 -16.77 -27.15
N PRO A 29 15.98 -15.80 -26.80
CA PRO A 29 16.98 -16.02 -25.76
C PRO A 29 16.26 -16.45 -24.48
N GLU A 30 16.76 -17.53 -23.87
CA GLU A 30 16.27 -18.02 -22.57
C GLU A 30 16.41 -16.90 -21.56
N ARG A 31 15.26 -16.35 -21.15
CA ARG A 31 15.21 -15.27 -20.16
C ARG A 31 15.54 -15.85 -18.79
N GLY A 32 16.61 -15.36 -18.17
CA GLY A 32 16.87 -15.62 -16.76
C GLY A 32 15.66 -15.20 -15.91
N TRP A 33 15.35 -15.95 -14.88
CA TRP A 33 14.17 -15.76 -13.99
C TRP A 33 14.02 -14.33 -13.43
N PHE A 34 15.09 -13.54 -13.38
CA PHE A 34 15.13 -12.16 -12.88
C PHE A 34 15.29 -11.08 -13.98
N GLU A 35 15.30 -11.44 -15.25
CA GLU A 35 15.42 -10.42 -16.30
C GLU A 35 14.08 -9.75 -16.60
N LEU A 36 14.03 -8.45 -16.30
CA LEU A 36 12.90 -7.60 -16.66
C LEU A 36 12.74 -7.58 -18.19
N SER A 37 11.50 -7.70 -18.67
CA SER A 37 11.22 -7.54 -20.11
C SER A 37 11.69 -6.17 -20.61
N PRO A 38 12.02 -6.01 -21.91
CA PRO A 38 12.46 -4.73 -22.48
C PRO A 38 11.47 -3.60 -22.19
N LEU A 39 10.16 -3.89 -22.21
CA LEU A 39 9.09 -2.95 -21.85
C LEU A 39 9.18 -2.52 -20.40
N ASN A 40 9.38 -3.45 -19.47
CA ASN A 40 9.48 -3.14 -18.05
C ASN A 40 10.79 -2.41 -17.69
N LYS A 41 11.92 -2.74 -18.38
CA LYS A 41 13.17 -1.95 -18.27
C LYS A 41 12.94 -0.50 -18.71
N ARG A 42 12.16 -0.28 -19.78
CA ARG A 42 11.81 1.05 -20.26
C ARG A 42 10.88 1.80 -19.30
N ARG A 43 9.82 1.17 -18.81
CA ARG A 43 8.92 1.72 -17.78
C ARG A 43 9.69 2.15 -16.53
N TRP A 44 10.59 1.30 -16.07
CA TRP A 44 11.45 1.60 -14.91
C TRP A 44 12.38 2.80 -15.15
N ARG A 45 12.90 2.94 -16.38
CA ARG A 45 13.70 4.12 -16.75
C ARG A 45 12.87 5.40 -16.73
N VAL A 46 11.66 5.40 -17.28
CA VAL A 46 10.73 6.54 -17.24
C VAL A 46 10.37 6.89 -15.80
N PHE A 47 10.08 5.89 -14.97
CA PHE A 47 9.82 6.10 -13.54
C PHE A 47 11.00 6.80 -12.84
N LYS A 48 12.23 6.32 -13.04
CA LYS A 48 13.42 6.96 -12.47
C LYS A 48 13.70 8.37 -13.02
N ALA A 49 13.28 8.66 -14.23
CA ALA A 49 13.43 9.99 -14.83
C ALA A 49 12.56 11.04 -14.11
N ASN A 50 11.42 10.65 -13.56
CA ASN A 50 10.61 11.49 -12.67
C ASN A 50 11.25 11.50 -11.27
N LYS A 51 12.22 12.41 -11.06
CA LYS A 51 13.00 12.46 -9.81
C LYS A 51 12.14 12.62 -8.57
N ARG A 52 11.07 13.46 -8.64
CA ARG A 52 10.18 13.68 -7.48
C ARG A 52 9.51 12.38 -7.06
N GLY A 53 8.87 11.69 -8.00
CA GLY A 53 8.21 10.41 -7.70
C GLY A 53 9.17 9.31 -7.29
N TYR A 54 10.35 9.22 -7.93
CA TYR A 54 11.36 8.23 -7.58
C TYR A 54 11.90 8.41 -6.15
N TYR A 55 12.29 9.64 -5.78
CA TYR A 55 12.77 9.89 -4.41
C TYR A 55 11.65 9.74 -3.38
N SER A 56 10.43 10.19 -3.69
CA SER A 56 9.27 9.95 -2.82
C SER A 56 9.01 8.46 -2.60
N PHE A 57 9.12 7.66 -3.65
CA PHE A 57 8.98 6.20 -3.54
C PHE A 57 10.06 5.58 -2.66
N VAL A 58 11.32 5.97 -2.85
CA VAL A 58 12.44 5.46 -2.05
C VAL A 58 12.30 5.86 -0.59
N ILE A 59 12.01 7.15 -0.31
CA ILE A 59 11.86 7.65 1.06
C ILE A 59 10.64 7.00 1.73
N PHE A 60 9.48 6.99 1.07
CA PHE A 60 8.27 6.37 1.63
C PHE A 60 8.48 4.89 1.94
N THR A 61 9.07 4.14 0.99
CA THR A 61 9.35 2.72 1.18
C THR A 61 10.37 2.49 2.29
N ALA A 62 11.42 3.30 2.36
CA ALA A 62 12.42 3.20 3.43
C ALA A 62 11.80 3.48 4.80
N LEU A 63 11.00 4.56 4.93
CA LEU A 63 10.28 4.87 6.16
C LEU A 63 9.33 3.73 6.54
N PHE A 64 8.56 3.20 5.58
CA PHE A 64 7.66 2.09 5.83
C PHE A 64 8.41 0.83 6.29
N VAL A 65 9.49 0.46 5.61
CA VAL A 65 10.33 -0.70 6.01
C VAL A 65 10.92 -0.49 7.41
N ILE A 66 11.42 0.71 7.74
CA ILE A 66 11.89 1.03 9.08
C ILE A 66 10.77 0.85 10.10
N THR A 67 9.56 1.36 9.82
CA THR A 67 8.43 1.24 10.75
C THR A 67 7.89 -0.17 10.88
N LEU A 68 8.14 -1.09 9.93
CA LEU A 68 7.84 -2.51 10.11
C LEU A 68 8.62 -3.14 11.26
N PHE A 69 9.79 -2.60 11.54
CA PHE A 69 10.66 -2.99 12.65
C PHE A 69 10.58 -1.99 13.81
N ALA A 70 9.41 -1.37 14.02
CA ALA A 70 9.22 -0.33 15.05
C ALA A 70 9.68 -0.77 16.44
N GLU A 71 9.50 -2.04 16.79
CA GLU A 71 9.90 -2.63 18.07
C GLU A 71 11.41 -2.54 18.32
N PHE A 72 12.24 -2.46 17.25
CA PHE A 72 13.68 -2.27 17.39
C PHE A 72 14.07 -0.80 17.57
N PHE A 73 13.20 0.14 17.25
CA PHE A 73 13.50 1.57 17.36
C PHE A 73 12.83 2.21 18.56
N ALA A 74 11.61 1.77 18.90
CA ALA A 74 10.78 2.33 19.95
C ALA A 74 10.08 1.20 20.72
N ASN A 75 10.60 0.87 21.90
CA ASN A 75 10.06 -0.21 22.74
C ASN A 75 10.39 0.06 24.21
N ASP A 76 9.49 -0.34 25.09
CA ASP A 76 9.68 -0.30 26.55
C ASP A 76 10.43 -1.54 27.11
N LYS A 77 10.88 -2.44 26.21
CA LYS A 77 11.69 -3.60 26.55
C LYS A 77 13.11 -3.46 26.02
N PRO A 78 14.14 -3.71 26.83
CA PRO A 78 15.51 -3.70 26.36
C PRO A 78 15.81 -4.85 25.40
N PHE A 79 16.76 -4.65 24.48
CA PHE A 79 17.24 -5.71 23.59
C PHE A 79 17.94 -6.82 24.33
N LEU A 80 18.76 -6.43 25.30
CA LEU A 80 19.60 -7.33 26.05
C LEU A 80 19.67 -6.87 27.49
N VAL A 81 19.49 -7.81 28.40
CA VAL A 81 19.69 -7.64 29.83
C VAL A 81 20.73 -8.65 30.27
N LYS A 82 21.78 -8.19 30.93
CA LYS A 82 22.69 -9.06 31.67
C LYS A 82 22.26 -9.07 33.13
N TYR A 83 22.04 -10.24 33.70
CA TYR A 83 21.66 -10.40 35.09
C TYR A 83 22.30 -11.70 35.65
N ASP A 84 22.98 -11.62 36.78
CA ASP A 84 23.64 -12.72 37.48
C ASP A 84 24.45 -13.66 36.57
N GLY A 85 25.23 -13.05 35.63
CA GLY A 85 26.05 -13.76 34.65
C GLY A 85 25.31 -14.34 33.43
N ALA A 86 23.98 -14.35 33.41
CA ALA A 86 23.16 -14.78 32.29
C ALA A 86 22.71 -13.62 31.40
N TYR A 87 22.37 -13.93 30.15
CA TYR A 87 21.85 -12.96 29.18
C TYR A 87 20.39 -13.26 28.85
N TYR A 88 19.59 -12.19 28.87
CA TYR A 88 18.15 -12.23 28.61
C TYR A 88 17.83 -11.30 27.45
N THR A 89 16.87 -11.69 26.61
CA THR A 89 16.46 -10.93 25.43
C THR A 89 14.96 -10.57 25.47
N PRO A 90 14.56 -9.56 26.27
CA PRO A 90 13.16 -9.27 26.55
C PRO A 90 12.32 -8.91 25.33
N ILE A 91 12.94 -8.38 24.28
CA ILE A 91 12.24 -8.07 23.04
C ILE A 91 11.69 -9.32 22.32
N PHE A 92 12.30 -10.49 22.52
CA PHE A 92 11.91 -11.74 21.86
C PHE A 92 11.20 -12.72 22.78
N LYS A 93 11.45 -12.65 24.08
CA LYS A 93 10.91 -13.57 25.07
C LYS A 93 10.44 -12.80 26.30
N MET A 94 9.25 -13.17 26.77
CA MET A 94 8.72 -12.65 28.03
C MET A 94 9.48 -13.28 29.20
N TYR A 95 9.90 -12.46 30.15
CA TYR A 95 10.51 -12.85 31.41
C TYR A 95 9.71 -12.25 32.56
N THR A 96 9.57 -12.99 33.64
CA THR A 96 8.87 -12.53 34.83
C THR A 96 9.80 -11.68 35.70
N GLU A 97 9.22 -10.81 36.53
CA GLU A 97 9.98 -10.02 37.50
C GLU A 97 10.76 -10.93 38.49
N LYS A 98 10.16 -12.07 38.83
CA LYS A 98 10.76 -13.08 39.70
C LYS A 98 12.10 -13.65 39.18
N GLU A 99 12.28 -13.70 37.83
CA GLU A 99 13.54 -14.13 37.21
C GLU A 99 14.69 -13.13 37.48
N PHE A 100 14.34 -11.88 37.79
CA PHE A 100 15.28 -10.82 38.16
C PHE A 100 15.34 -10.56 39.68
N GLY A 101 14.74 -11.46 40.48
CA GLY A 101 14.80 -11.37 41.93
C GLY A 101 13.65 -10.58 42.56
N GLY A 102 12.63 -10.18 41.80
CA GLY A 102 11.43 -9.55 42.29
C GLY A 102 10.40 -10.55 42.88
N GLU A 103 9.28 -10.04 43.34
CA GLU A 103 8.25 -10.82 44.00
C GLU A 103 7.15 -11.34 43.09
N PHE A 104 6.94 -10.72 41.93
CA PHE A 104 5.80 -10.97 41.06
C PHE A 104 6.08 -11.97 39.93
N GLU A 105 5.10 -12.81 39.61
CA GLU A 105 5.13 -13.74 38.46
C GLU A 105 4.58 -13.03 37.16
N THR A 106 4.28 -11.76 37.24
CA THR A 106 3.92 -10.94 36.06
C THR A 106 5.15 -10.60 35.23
N GLU A 107 4.94 -10.19 33.98
CA GLU A 107 6.01 -9.72 33.12
C GLU A 107 6.77 -8.55 33.77
N ALA A 108 8.11 -8.63 33.75
CA ALA A 108 8.96 -7.59 34.32
C ALA A 108 8.78 -6.25 33.57
N ASP A 109 8.50 -5.20 34.34
CA ASP A 109 8.59 -3.84 33.82
C ASP A 109 10.05 -3.34 33.99
N TYR A 110 10.81 -3.36 32.90
CA TYR A 110 12.22 -2.95 32.91
C TYR A 110 12.41 -1.45 33.15
N ARG A 111 11.34 -0.67 33.17
CA ARG A 111 11.37 0.74 33.52
C ARG A 111 11.07 1.01 34.98
N ASP A 112 10.54 0.03 35.68
CA ASP A 112 10.34 0.12 37.12
C ASP A 112 11.69 0.33 37.81
N PRO A 113 11.84 1.36 38.67
CA PRO A 113 13.08 1.63 39.40
C PRO A 113 13.50 0.43 40.28
N GLU A 114 12.58 -0.37 40.78
CA GLU A 114 12.87 -1.55 41.59
C GLU A 114 13.49 -2.66 40.75
N VAL A 115 12.92 -2.98 39.59
CA VAL A 115 13.48 -3.96 38.65
C VAL A 115 14.87 -3.52 38.17
N GLN A 116 15.05 -2.22 37.88
CA GLN A 116 16.36 -1.68 37.52
C GLN A 116 17.38 -1.83 38.66
N ARG A 117 16.96 -1.55 39.91
CA ARG A 117 17.81 -1.71 41.10
C ARG A 117 18.24 -3.18 41.26
N LEU A 118 17.31 -4.13 41.18
CA LEU A 118 17.58 -5.57 41.28
C LEU A 118 18.60 -6.03 40.23
N ILE A 119 18.46 -5.58 38.99
CA ILE A 119 19.39 -5.89 37.91
C ILE A 119 20.79 -5.32 38.19
N HIS A 120 20.87 -4.05 38.62
CA HIS A 120 22.13 -3.38 38.91
C HIS A 120 22.85 -3.94 40.14
N GLU A 121 22.14 -4.33 41.19
CA GLU A 121 22.72 -4.95 42.41
C GLU A 121 23.50 -6.23 42.13
N LYS A 122 23.09 -6.98 41.07
CA LYS A 122 23.79 -8.16 40.59
C LYS A 122 24.87 -7.84 39.53
N GLY A 123 25.27 -6.56 39.39
CA GLY A 123 26.24 -6.15 38.39
C GLY A 123 25.73 -6.26 36.95
N GLY A 124 24.41 -6.26 36.78
CA GLY A 124 23.75 -6.33 35.48
C GLY A 124 23.70 -4.96 34.77
N TRP A 125 23.38 -5.02 33.47
CA TRP A 125 23.18 -3.85 32.64
C TRP A 125 22.15 -4.16 31.54
N MET A 126 21.57 -3.11 30.95
CA MET A 126 20.53 -3.21 29.92
C MET A 126 20.90 -2.40 28.69
N VAL A 127 20.62 -2.92 27.48
CA VAL A 127 20.75 -2.21 26.20
C VAL A 127 19.34 -1.87 25.72
N TRP A 128 19.04 -0.60 25.68
CA TRP A 128 17.75 -0.08 25.28
C TRP A 128 17.67 0.24 23.77
N PRO A 129 16.46 0.19 23.17
CA PRO A 129 16.20 0.83 21.89
C PRO A 129 16.50 2.32 21.89
N LEU A 130 16.58 2.92 20.70
CA LEU A 130 16.82 4.36 20.52
C LEU A 130 15.80 5.21 21.28
N ILE A 131 14.54 4.76 21.28
CA ILE A 131 13.42 5.34 22.03
C ILE A 131 12.98 4.28 23.03
N PRO A 132 13.29 4.44 24.34
CA PRO A 132 12.97 3.43 25.35
C PRO A 132 11.51 3.49 25.80
N TYR A 133 10.59 3.73 24.87
CA TYR A 133 9.15 3.81 25.06
C TYR A 133 8.43 3.11 23.92
N SER A 134 7.38 2.37 24.23
CA SER A 134 6.42 1.90 23.24
C SER A 134 5.33 2.97 22.98
N TYR A 135 4.50 2.76 21.99
CA TYR A 135 3.36 3.65 21.74
C TYR A 135 2.29 3.63 22.85
N ARG A 136 2.38 2.67 23.79
CA ARG A 136 1.47 2.49 24.94
C ARG A 136 2.05 2.99 26.23
N THR A 137 3.35 3.10 26.35
CA THR A 137 4.05 3.43 27.59
C THR A 137 3.66 4.81 28.06
N ILE A 138 3.01 4.90 29.21
CA ILE A 138 2.63 6.14 29.88
C ILE A 138 3.76 6.53 30.84
N LYS A 139 4.30 7.72 30.68
CA LYS A 139 5.34 8.26 31.54
C LYS A 139 4.69 9.02 32.70
N LEU A 140 4.85 8.50 33.91
CA LEU A 140 4.26 9.08 35.13
C LEU A 140 5.18 10.11 35.80
N ASP A 141 6.48 10.06 35.51
CA ASP A 141 7.55 10.88 36.08
C ASP A 141 7.86 12.13 35.24
N LEU A 142 6.85 12.71 34.62
CA LEU A 142 7.01 13.94 33.82
C LEU A 142 7.29 15.16 34.70
N PRO A 143 8.20 16.06 34.28
CA PRO A 143 8.52 17.28 35.02
C PRO A 143 7.35 18.29 35.06
N VAL A 144 6.41 18.17 34.12
CA VAL A 144 5.20 18.95 34.00
C VAL A 144 4.01 18.05 33.67
N PRO A 145 2.76 18.43 34.00
CA PRO A 145 1.61 17.63 33.60
C PRO A 145 1.57 17.40 32.08
N ALA A 146 1.11 16.20 31.67
CA ALA A 146 0.90 15.89 30.26
C ALA A 146 -0.17 16.83 29.62
N PRO A 147 0.04 17.26 28.36
CA PRO A 147 1.15 16.96 27.47
C PRO A 147 2.43 17.75 27.81
N ALA A 148 3.58 17.06 27.92
CA ALA A 148 4.87 17.69 28.20
C ALA A 148 5.62 18.07 26.91
N PRO A 149 6.33 19.21 26.87
CA PRO A 149 7.03 19.68 25.69
C PRO A 149 8.19 18.77 25.28
N PRO A 150 8.71 18.93 24.05
CA PRO A 150 9.90 18.24 23.57
C PRO A 150 11.08 18.38 24.54
N SER A 151 11.75 17.25 24.80
CA SER A 151 12.90 17.13 25.70
C SER A 151 13.90 16.13 25.16
N TRP A 152 15.07 15.99 25.81
CA TRP A 152 16.05 14.95 25.45
C TRP A 152 15.50 13.53 25.63
N ASP A 153 14.61 13.30 26.58
CA ASP A 153 13.97 12.01 26.83
C ASP A 153 12.80 11.75 25.87
N ASN A 154 12.11 12.80 25.44
CA ASN A 154 10.96 12.75 24.55
C ASN A 154 11.13 13.78 23.43
N TRP A 155 11.80 13.40 22.34
CA TRP A 155 12.24 14.34 21.29
C TRP A 155 11.12 15.15 20.62
N LEU A 156 9.92 14.57 20.50
CA LEU A 156 8.73 15.27 20.01
C LEU A 156 7.71 15.55 21.13
N GLY A 157 8.15 15.50 22.39
CA GLY A 157 7.28 15.67 23.54
C GLY A 157 6.41 14.47 23.83
N THR A 158 5.45 14.66 24.75
CA THR A 158 4.44 13.64 25.08
C THR A 158 3.07 14.06 24.62
N ASP A 159 2.18 13.08 24.47
CA ASP A 159 0.76 13.31 24.23
C ASP A 159 0.00 13.64 25.54
N ASP A 160 -1.33 13.79 25.44
CA ASP A 160 -2.19 14.15 26.57
C ASP A 160 -2.27 13.08 27.67
N GLN A 161 -1.82 11.84 27.38
CA GLN A 161 -1.73 10.74 28.34
C GLN A 161 -0.31 10.51 28.86
N GLY A 162 0.67 11.32 28.43
CA GLY A 162 2.06 11.15 28.81
C GLY A 162 2.81 10.09 27.97
N ARG A 163 2.27 9.69 26.80
CA ARG A 163 2.92 8.74 25.88
C ARG A 163 3.87 9.49 24.95
N ASP A 164 4.98 8.86 24.56
CA ASP A 164 5.98 9.45 23.66
C ASP A 164 5.43 9.66 22.25
N VAL A 165 5.46 10.91 21.77
CA VAL A 165 4.90 11.27 20.45
C VAL A 165 5.69 10.64 19.29
N LEU A 166 7.04 10.53 19.39
CA LEU A 166 7.83 9.93 18.33
C LEU A 166 7.59 8.43 18.21
N ALA A 167 7.47 7.72 19.32
CA ALA A 167 7.06 6.32 19.31
C ALA A 167 5.67 6.17 18.64
N ARG A 168 4.70 7.01 19.00
CA ARG A 168 3.36 6.99 18.41
C ARG A 168 3.38 7.30 16.90
N VAL A 169 4.25 8.19 16.43
CA VAL A 169 4.43 8.49 15.00
C VAL A 169 4.97 7.26 14.26
N ILE A 170 5.98 6.59 14.78
CA ILE A 170 6.59 5.40 14.14
C ILE A 170 5.54 4.29 13.98
N TYR A 171 4.84 3.95 15.05
CA TYR A 171 3.79 2.93 15.03
C TYR A 171 2.55 3.38 14.26
N GLY A 172 2.17 4.66 14.33
CA GLY A 172 1.04 5.24 13.62
C GLY A 172 1.27 5.25 12.11
N PHE A 173 2.49 5.58 11.66
CA PHE A 173 2.86 5.46 10.24
C PHE A 173 2.70 4.03 9.74
N ARG A 174 3.22 3.04 10.49
CA ARG A 174 3.11 1.61 10.16
C ARG A 174 1.65 1.18 10.01
N ILE A 175 0.81 1.48 11.01
CA ILE A 175 -0.58 1.01 11.00
C ILE A 175 -1.39 1.68 9.89
N SER A 176 -1.16 2.97 9.63
CA SER A 176 -1.83 3.71 8.55
C SER A 176 -1.48 3.14 7.18
N VAL A 177 -0.20 2.86 6.92
CA VAL A 177 0.24 2.29 5.64
C VAL A 177 -0.24 0.86 5.48
N LEU A 178 -0.14 0.01 6.51
CA LEU A 178 -0.65 -1.37 6.47
C LEU A 178 -2.16 -1.40 6.22
N PHE A 179 -2.92 -0.58 6.95
CA PHE A 179 -4.36 -0.45 6.77
C PHE A 179 -4.70 -0.05 5.33
N GLY A 180 -4.08 1.02 4.83
CA GLY A 180 -4.29 1.50 3.47
C GLY A 180 -3.92 0.47 2.41
N LEU A 181 -2.79 -0.26 2.56
CA LEU A 181 -2.36 -1.31 1.64
C LEU A 181 -3.35 -2.47 1.61
N ILE A 182 -3.79 -2.95 2.78
CA ILE A 182 -4.75 -4.05 2.89
C ILE A 182 -6.09 -3.63 2.29
N LEU A 183 -6.61 -2.44 2.64
CA LEU A 183 -7.83 -1.90 2.08
C LEU A 183 -7.73 -1.76 0.55
N THR A 184 -6.64 -1.18 0.04
CA THR A 184 -6.40 -1.04 -1.41
C THR A 184 -6.35 -2.39 -2.11
N ALA A 185 -5.70 -3.40 -1.52
CA ALA A 185 -5.61 -4.74 -2.10
C ALA A 185 -6.98 -5.42 -2.19
N PHE A 186 -7.79 -5.38 -1.12
CA PHE A 186 -9.15 -5.91 -1.13
C PHE A 186 -10.08 -5.12 -2.06
N SER A 187 -9.98 -3.80 -2.06
CA SER A 187 -10.73 -2.93 -2.98
C SER A 187 -10.37 -3.21 -4.43
N ALA A 188 -9.10 -3.44 -4.74
CA ALA A 188 -8.66 -3.84 -6.06
C ALA A 188 -9.24 -5.21 -6.45
N LEU A 189 -9.21 -6.20 -5.56
CA LEU A 189 -9.75 -7.53 -5.84
C LEU A 189 -11.24 -7.46 -6.21
N VAL A 190 -12.04 -6.76 -5.41
CA VAL A 190 -13.49 -6.62 -5.63
C VAL A 190 -13.76 -5.72 -6.84
N GLY A 191 -13.15 -4.55 -6.90
CA GLY A 191 -13.40 -3.54 -7.94
C GLY A 191 -12.92 -3.97 -9.33
N VAL A 192 -11.76 -4.63 -9.43
CA VAL A 192 -11.26 -5.21 -10.69
C VAL A 192 -12.21 -6.30 -11.17
N THR A 193 -12.66 -7.18 -10.28
CA THR A 193 -13.61 -8.25 -10.63
C THR A 193 -14.94 -7.68 -11.12
N ALA A 194 -15.51 -6.72 -10.38
CA ALA A 194 -16.75 -6.05 -10.76
C ALA A 194 -16.61 -5.29 -12.08
N GLY A 195 -15.54 -4.49 -12.25
CA GLY A 195 -15.29 -3.75 -13.48
C GLY A 195 -15.04 -4.65 -14.69
N ALA A 196 -14.34 -5.77 -14.50
CA ALA A 196 -14.12 -6.77 -15.53
C ALA A 196 -15.44 -7.40 -16.00
N ILE A 197 -16.32 -7.81 -15.08
CA ILE A 197 -17.63 -8.39 -15.39
C ILE A 197 -18.49 -7.36 -16.13
N GLN A 198 -18.61 -6.14 -15.62
CA GLN A 198 -19.36 -5.07 -16.26
C GLN A 198 -18.86 -4.77 -17.68
N GLY A 199 -17.58 -4.54 -17.83
CA GLY A 199 -16.98 -4.17 -19.12
C GLY A 199 -17.00 -5.30 -20.15
N PHE A 200 -16.85 -6.56 -19.72
CA PHE A 200 -16.85 -7.71 -20.62
C PHE A 200 -18.24 -8.04 -21.13
N PHE A 201 -19.21 -8.22 -20.24
CA PHE A 201 -20.58 -8.60 -20.63
C PHE A 201 -21.36 -7.41 -21.19
N GLY A 202 -21.24 -6.23 -20.58
CA GLY A 202 -21.97 -5.03 -21.01
C GLY A 202 -23.49 -5.17 -20.85
N GLY A 203 -24.25 -4.38 -21.61
CA GLY A 203 -25.72 -4.44 -21.65
C GLY A 203 -26.36 -4.28 -20.26
N TRP A 204 -27.31 -5.17 -19.93
CA TRP A 204 -28.02 -5.14 -18.66
C TRP A 204 -27.11 -5.34 -17.44
N THR A 205 -26.09 -6.20 -17.55
CA THR A 205 -25.12 -6.42 -16.47
C THR A 205 -24.43 -5.12 -16.11
N ASP A 206 -23.92 -4.42 -17.12
CA ASP A 206 -23.26 -3.13 -16.93
C ASP A 206 -24.22 -2.09 -16.33
N LEU A 207 -25.44 -1.99 -16.87
CA LEU A 207 -26.44 -1.04 -16.41
C LEU A 207 -26.80 -1.23 -14.93
N ILE A 208 -27.09 -2.47 -14.51
CA ILE A 208 -27.47 -2.77 -13.12
C ILE A 208 -26.33 -2.44 -12.15
N PHE A 209 -25.11 -2.87 -12.47
CA PHE A 209 -23.95 -2.55 -11.62
C PHE A 209 -23.69 -1.05 -11.54
N GLN A 210 -23.82 -0.30 -12.66
CA GLN A 210 -23.66 1.15 -12.64
C GLN A 210 -24.72 1.82 -11.78
N ARG A 211 -25.98 1.40 -11.84
CA ARG A 211 -27.04 1.93 -10.96
C ARG A 211 -26.74 1.66 -9.49
N PHE A 212 -26.24 0.47 -9.19
CA PHE A 212 -25.86 0.14 -7.81
C PHE A 212 -24.70 1.04 -7.32
N ILE A 213 -23.66 1.23 -8.13
CA ILE A 213 -22.53 2.11 -7.80
C ILE A 213 -22.96 3.57 -7.68
N GLU A 214 -23.86 4.04 -8.56
CA GLU A 214 -24.42 5.38 -8.48
C GLU A 214 -25.21 5.61 -7.18
N ILE A 215 -26.00 4.62 -6.74
CA ILE A 215 -26.70 4.67 -5.46
C ILE A 215 -25.69 4.75 -4.30
N LEU A 216 -24.67 3.89 -4.27
CA LEU A 216 -23.61 3.95 -3.27
C LEU A 216 -22.89 5.29 -3.28
N GLY A 217 -22.56 5.81 -4.48
CA GLY A 217 -21.85 7.09 -4.65
C GLY A 217 -22.71 8.32 -4.30
N SER A 218 -24.04 8.20 -4.29
CA SER A 218 -24.95 9.28 -3.87
C SER A 218 -25.04 9.43 -2.35
N LEU A 219 -24.61 8.40 -1.61
CA LEU A 219 -24.61 8.43 -0.16
C LEU A 219 -23.42 9.27 0.37
N PRO A 220 -23.63 10.07 1.41
CA PRO A 220 -22.53 10.82 2.01
C PRO A 220 -21.62 9.88 2.82
N HIS A 221 -20.59 9.32 2.15
CA HIS A 221 -19.73 8.23 2.66
C HIS A 221 -19.26 8.46 4.09
N LEU A 222 -18.73 9.66 4.40
CA LEU A 222 -18.21 9.97 5.72
C LEU A 222 -19.26 9.78 6.82
N TYR A 223 -20.50 10.24 6.58
CA TYR A 223 -21.57 10.10 7.60
C TYR A 223 -21.95 8.64 7.84
N ILE A 224 -21.98 7.83 6.77
CA ILE A 224 -22.27 6.39 6.91
C ILE A 224 -21.15 5.69 7.66
N LEU A 225 -19.88 6.01 7.33
CA LEU A 225 -18.73 5.48 8.06
C LEU A 225 -18.81 5.83 9.56
N LEU A 226 -19.13 7.09 9.89
CA LEU A 226 -19.30 7.52 11.28
C LEU A 226 -20.43 6.76 12.00
N ILE A 227 -21.59 6.60 11.36
CA ILE A 227 -22.73 5.88 11.95
C ILE A 227 -22.36 4.41 12.17
N LEU A 228 -21.78 3.74 11.20
CA LEU A 228 -21.39 2.34 11.33
C LEU A 228 -20.29 2.14 12.38
N SER A 229 -19.31 3.03 12.41
CA SER A 229 -18.24 2.99 13.44
C SER A 229 -18.75 3.28 14.85
N ALA A 230 -19.84 4.05 15.00
CA ALA A 230 -20.46 4.31 16.30
C ALA A 230 -21.28 3.10 16.82
N ILE A 231 -21.81 2.27 15.93
CA ILE A 231 -22.65 1.10 16.27
C ILE A 231 -21.81 -0.15 16.50
N LEU A 232 -20.78 -0.34 15.70
CA LEU A 232 -19.94 -1.55 15.69
C LEU A 232 -18.76 -1.39 16.66
N ALA A 233 -18.36 -2.49 17.29
CA ALA A 233 -17.18 -2.47 18.16
C ALA A 233 -15.93 -2.04 17.38
N PRO A 234 -15.18 -1.03 17.86
CA PRO A 234 -14.02 -0.51 17.17
C PRO A 234 -12.92 -1.57 17.11
N SER A 235 -12.50 -1.92 15.91
CA SER A 235 -11.35 -2.78 15.64
C SER A 235 -10.75 -2.46 14.27
N PHE A 236 -9.50 -2.83 14.06
CA PHE A 236 -8.85 -2.71 12.75
C PHE A 236 -9.67 -3.37 11.62
N TRP A 237 -10.15 -4.58 11.86
CA TRP A 237 -10.90 -5.36 10.87
C TRP A 237 -12.32 -4.86 10.63
N THR A 238 -13.00 -4.40 11.69
CA THR A 238 -14.32 -3.78 11.58
C THR A 238 -14.25 -2.52 10.72
N LEU A 239 -13.28 -1.65 11.01
CA LEU A 239 -13.08 -0.42 10.26
C LEU A 239 -12.73 -0.69 8.80
N LEU A 240 -11.84 -1.67 8.55
CA LEU A 240 -11.49 -2.10 7.20
C LEU A 240 -12.71 -2.62 6.43
N ALA A 241 -13.55 -3.45 7.07
CA ALA A 241 -14.76 -3.97 6.44
C ALA A 241 -15.77 -2.86 6.10
N ILE A 242 -15.96 -1.89 7.00
CA ILE A 242 -16.85 -0.74 6.78
C ILE A 242 -16.35 0.10 5.60
N MET A 243 -15.05 0.42 5.56
CA MET A 243 -14.48 1.22 4.47
C MET A 243 -14.51 0.46 3.13
N LEU A 244 -14.32 -0.86 3.16
CA LEU A 244 -14.37 -1.70 1.96
C LEU A 244 -15.73 -1.65 1.28
N LEU A 245 -16.84 -1.39 1.99
CA LEU A 245 -18.17 -1.26 1.38
C LEU A 245 -18.21 -0.21 0.27
N PHE A 246 -17.37 0.80 0.31
CA PHE A 246 -17.35 1.93 -0.63
C PHE A 246 -16.09 1.98 -1.51
N GLU A 247 -14.91 1.70 -0.95
CA GLU A 247 -13.62 1.93 -1.58
C GLU A 247 -13.38 1.08 -2.85
N TRP A 248 -13.98 -0.12 -2.94
CA TRP A 248 -13.84 -0.97 -4.13
C TRP A 248 -14.37 -0.32 -5.41
N THR A 249 -15.32 0.60 -5.29
CA THR A 249 -15.94 1.29 -6.45
C THR A 249 -14.94 2.14 -7.22
N ALA A 250 -13.88 2.63 -6.57
CA ALA A 250 -12.83 3.44 -7.18
C ALA A 250 -12.08 2.70 -8.31
N PHE A 251 -11.92 1.37 -8.20
CA PHE A 251 -11.28 0.57 -9.24
C PHE A 251 -12.19 0.19 -10.39
N VAL A 252 -13.52 0.24 -10.20
CA VAL A 252 -14.49 -0.25 -11.18
C VAL A 252 -14.41 0.54 -12.48
N GLY A 253 -14.47 1.87 -12.41
CA GLY A 253 -14.51 2.74 -13.59
C GLY A 253 -13.32 2.53 -14.55
N PRO A 254 -12.07 2.63 -14.09
CA PRO A 254 -10.89 2.40 -14.92
C PRO A 254 -10.86 1.00 -15.54
N VAL A 255 -11.13 -0.05 -14.75
CA VAL A 255 -11.09 -1.44 -15.24
C VAL A 255 -12.21 -1.72 -16.22
N ARG A 256 -13.43 -1.25 -15.93
CA ARG A 256 -14.57 -1.35 -16.84
C ARG A 256 -14.27 -0.74 -18.20
N ALA A 257 -13.66 0.47 -18.21
CA ALA A 257 -13.31 1.15 -19.46
C ALA A 257 -12.32 0.32 -20.30
N GLU A 258 -11.31 -0.28 -19.67
CA GLU A 258 -10.35 -1.15 -20.36
C GLU A 258 -11.00 -2.43 -20.91
N PHE A 259 -11.93 -3.03 -20.17
CA PHE A 259 -12.66 -4.21 -20.64
C PHE A 259 -13.64 -3.88 -21.78
N LEU A 260 -14.35 -2.74 -21.71
CA LEU A 260 -15.22 -2.26 -22.80
C LEU A 260 -14.44 -2.03 -24.10
N ARG A 261 -13.25 -1.46 -23.97
CA ARG A 261 -12.34 -1.24 -25.11
C ARG A 261 -11.77 -2.59 -25.60
N GLY A 262 -11.22 -3.37 -24.69
CA GLY A 262 -10.49 -4.61 -24.97
C GLY A 262 -11.34 -5.68 -25.64
N ARG A 263 -12.61 -5.84 -25.25
CA ARG A 263 -13.50 -6.85 -25.83
C ARG A 263 -13.75 -6.70 -27.34
N ASN A 264 -13.47 -5.50 -27.89
CA ASN A 264 -13.65 -5.18 -29.30
C ASN A 264 -12.36 -5.34 -30.14
N PHE A 265 -11.21 -5.66 -29.54
CA PHE A 265 -9.96 -5.85 -30.25
C PHE A 265 -9.97 -7.10 -31.11
N GLU A 266 -9.26 -7.04 -32.22
CA GLU A 266 -9.20 -8.13 -33.21
C GLU A 266 -8.68 -9.45 -32.62
N TYR A 267 -7.68 -9.40 -31.76
CA TYR A 267 -7.14 -10.60 -31.10
C TYR A 267 -8.19 -11.27 -30.17
N VAL A 268 -9.09 -10.48 -29.58
CA VAL A 268 -10.20 -11.02 -28.74
C VAL A 268 -11.27 -11.66 -29.65
N ARG A 269 -11.56 -11.04 -30.78
CA ARG A 269 -12.48 -11.63 -31.78
C ARG A 269 -11.93 -12.95 -32.35
N ALA A 270 -10.62 -12.98 -32.66
CA ALA A 270 -9.95 -14.19 -33.11
C ALA A 270 -9.98 -15.30 -32.03
N ALA A 271 -9.68 -14.97 -30.77
CA ALA A 271 -9.76 -15.91 -29.65
C ALA A 271 -11.18 -16.50 -29.49
N ARG A 272 -12.21 -15.67 -29.69
CA ARG A 272 -13.61 -16.11 -29.65
C ARG A 272 -13.95 -17.03 -30.83
N ALA A 273 -13.48 -16.71 -32.03
CA ALA A 273 -13.66 -17.55 -33.22
C ALA A 273 -12.96 -18.91 -33.07
N LEU A 274 -11.84 -18.98 -32.35
CA LEU A 274 -11.14 -20.22 -31.98
C LEU A 274 -11.82 -21.02 -30.86
N GLY A 275 -12.99 -20.56 -30.35
CA GLY A 275 -13.77 -21.27 -29.34
C GLY A 275 -13.27 -21.12 -27.90
N LEU A 276 -12.43 -20.14 -27.59
CA LEU A 276 -11.99 -19.90 -26.22
C LEU A 276 -13.18 -19.47 -25.35
N SER A 277 -13.22 -19.97 -24.12
CA SER A 277 -14.27 -19.61 -23.14
C SER A 277 -14.15 -18.15 -22.71
N ASN A 278 -15.27 -17.55 -22.29
CA ASN A 278 -15.29 -16.17 -21.77
C ASN A 278 -14.29 -15.97 -20.64
N ARG A 279 -14.15 -16.93 -19.72
CA ARG A 279 -13.18 -16.88 -18.61
C ARG A 279 -11.74 -16.81 -19.15
N GLN A 280 -11.39 -17.64 -20.13
CA GLN A 280 -10.05 -17.61 -20.74
C GLN A 280 -9.77 -16.28 -21.43
N ILE A 281 -10.76 -15.72 -22.15
CA ILE A 281 -10.63 -14.42 -22.81
C ILE A 281 -10.42 -13.32 -21.76
N MET A 282 -11.27 -13.29 -20.72
CA MET A 282 -11.16 -12.28 -19.65
C MET A 282 -9.79 -12.32 -18.97
N PHE A 283 -9.40 -13.49 -18.45
CA PHE A 283 -8.18 -13.61 -17.62
C PHE A 283 -6.89 -13.62 -18.40
N LYS A 284 -6.83 -14.24 -19.58
CA LYS A 284 -5.59 -14.38 -20.35
C LYS A 284 -5.36 -13.24 -21.34
N HIS A 285 -6.42 -12.64 -21.87
CA HIS A 285 -6.28 -11.70 -22.98
C HIS A 285 -6.60 -10.23 -22.60
N ILE A 286 -7.58 -9.98 -21.74
CA ILE A 286 -7.99 -8.60 -21.40
C ILE A 286 -7.43 -8.15 -20.05
N LEU A 287 -7.54 -8.96 -19.01
CA LEU A 287 -7.13 -8.59 -17.65
C LEU A 287 -5.68 -8.13 -17.53
N PRO A 288 -4.67 -8.77 -18.19
CA PRO A 288 -3.29 -8.32 -18.08
C PRO A 288 -3.08 -6.87 -18.55
N ASN A 289 -3.84 -6.43 -19.54
CA ASN A 289 -3.81 -5.05 -20.02
C ASN A 289 -4.58 -4.10 -19.09
N ALA A 290 -5.74 -4.54 -18.58
CA ALA A 290 -6.54 -3.78 -17.62
C ALA A 290 -5.82 -3.58 -16.27
N MET A 291 -4.93 -4.51 -15.87
CA MET A 291 -4.11 -4.36 -14.67
C MET A 291 -3.15 -3.16 -14.73
N VAL A 292 -2.79 -2.69 -15.94
CA VAL A 292 -2.01 -1.46 -16.07
C VAL A 292 -2.77 -0.27 -15.50
N ALA A 293 -4.07 -0.14 -15.78
CA ALA A 293 -4.92 0.89 -15.20
C ALA A 293 -5.02 0.71 -13.68
N THR A 294 -5.24 -0.51 -13.19
CA THR A 294 -5.30 -0.82 -11.74
C THR A 294 -4.05 -0.35 -11.01
N VAL A 295 -2.87 -0.72 -11.50
CA VAL A 295 -1.58 -0.33 -10.90
C VAL A 295 -1.37 1.18 -10.96
N THR A 296 -1.82 1.84 -12.03
CA THR A 296 -1.73 3.30 -12.16
C THR A 296 -2.54 4.04 -11.11
N PHE A 297 -3.73 3.54 -10.76
CA PHE A 297 -4.60 4.19 -9.79
C PHE A 297 -4.34 3.76 -8.33
N ALA A 298 -3.71 2.61 -8.11
CA ALA A 298 -3.49 2.06 -6.78
C ALA A 298 -2.82 3.03 -5.77
N PRO A 299 -1.76 3.81 -6.11
CA PRO A 299 -1.17 4.76 -5.17
C PRO A 299 -2.14 5.87 -4.74
N PHE A 300 -3.02 6.34 -5.63
CA PHE A 300 -4.00 7.38 -5.32
C PHE A 300 -5.13 6.83 -4.44
N ILE A 301 -5.52 5.57 -4.63
CA ILE A 301 -6.52 4.91 -3.79
C ILE A 301 -5.94 4.61 -2.41
N LEU A 302 -4.67 4.20 -2.34
CA LEU A 302 -3.93 4.08 -1.08
C LEU A 302 -3.87 5.40 -0.33
N ASP A 303 -3.59 6.51 -1.03
CA ASP A 303 -3.58 7.85 -0.48
C ASP A 303 -4.94 8.22 0.13
N GLY A 304 -6.01 8.03 -0.65
CA GLY A 304 -7.39 8.24 -0.19
C GLY A 304 -7.77 7.37 1.02
N ALA A 305 -7.36 6.11 1.04
CA ALA A 305 -7.62 5.18 2.14
C ALA A 305 -6.96 5.65 3.46
N ILE A 306 -5.70 6.09 3.38
CA ILE A 306 -4.98 6.64 4.54
C ILE A 306 -5.61 7.95 5.01
N ALA A 307 -5.97 8.84 4.08
CA ALA A 307 -6.64 10.10 4.40
C ALA A 307 -7.99 9.87 5.09
N ALA A 308 -8.78 8.92 4.61
CA ALA A 308 -10.07 8.57 5.21
C ALA A 308 -9.92 7.95 6.61
N LEU A 309 -8.96 7.03 6.80
CA LEU A 309 -8.62 6.50 8.13
C LEU A 309 -8.24 7.63 9.09
N THR A 310 -7.35 8.52 8.65
CA THR A 310 -6.91 9.67 9.46
C THR A 310 -8.07 10.58 9.84
N ALA A 311 -9.01 10.83 8.92
CA ALA A 311 -10.20 11.63 9.19
C ALA A 311 -11.12 10.96 10.22
N LEU A 312 -11.34 9.65 10.13
CA LEU A 312 -12.13 8.90 11.11
C LEU A 312 -11.47 8.88 12.49
N ASP A 313 -10.16 8.67 12.57
CA ASP A 313 -9.38 8.73 13.80
C ASP A 313 -9.46 10.13 14.44
N PHE A 314 -9.31 11.19 13.63
CA PHE A 314 -9.43 12.58 14.07
C PHE A 314 -10.82 12.90 14.66
N LEU A 315 -11.86 12.26 14.14
CA LEU A 315 -13.23 12.42 14.62
C LEU A 315 -13.56 11.50 15.81
N GLY A 316 -12.63 10.60 16.20
CA GLY A 316 -12.81 9.65 17.30
C GLY A 316 -13.61 8.40 16.94
N PHE A 317 -13.78 8.12 15.66
CA PHE A 317 -14.51 6.96 15.13
C PHE A 317 -13.61 5.98 14.32
N GLY A 318 -12.31 6.10 14.47
CA GLY A 318 -11.33 5.31 13.78
C GLY A 318 -10.92 4.04 14.54
N LEU A 319 -9.61 3.88 14.74
CA LEU A 319 -9.02 2.75 15.44
C LEU A 319 -9.42 2.73 16.93
N PRO A 320 -9.33 1.56 17.60
CA PRO A 320 -9.62 1.45 19.03
C PRO A 320 -8.80 2.44 19.86
N PRO A 321 -9.36 2.98 20.97
CA PRO A 321 -8.62 3.84 21.89
C PRO A 321 -7.28 3.24 22.33
N GLY A 322 -6.23 4.06 22.36
CA GLY A 322 -4.88 3.61 22.69
C GLY A 322 -4.08 3.05 21.51
N SER A 323 -4.69 2.83 20.34
CA SER A 323 -3.96 2.49 19.12
C SER A 323 -3.03 3.65 18.73
N PRO A 324 -1.88 3.35 18.08
CA PRO A 324 -1.03 4.41 17.57
C PRO A 324 -1.69 5.00 16.31
N SER A 325 -2.31 6.15 16.44
CA SER A 325 -3.00 6.83 15.34
C SER A 325 -2.46 8.24 15.11
N LEU A 326 -2.18 8.56 13.85
CA LEU A 326 -1.77 9.90 13.44
C LEU A 326 -2.95 10.88 13.47
N GLY A 327 -4.18 10.41 13.22
CA GLY A 327 -5.39 11.21 13.31
C GLY A 327 -5.72 11.57 14.77
N GLU A 328 -5.50 10.66 15.72
CA GLU A 328 -5.63 10.93 17.16
C GLU A 328 -4.65 12.02 17.60
N LEU A 329 -3.39 12.01 17.13
CA LEU A 329 -2.45 13.08 17.44
C LEU A 329 -2.92 14.45 16.95
N LEU A 330 -3.55 14.53 15.77
CA LEU A 330 -4.18 15.77 15.30
C LEU A 330 -5.36 16.19 16.19
N GLN A 331 -6.18 15.24 16.62
CA GLN A 331 -7.31 15.50 17.50
C GLN A 331 -6.82 16.06 18.84
N GLN A 332 -5.82 15.43 19.44
CA GLN A 332 -5.18 15.89 20.69
C GLN A 332 -4.57 17.28 20.52
N GLY A 333 -3.90 17.55 19.38
CA GLY A 333 -3.35 18.87 19.07
C GLY A 333 -4.42 19.95 18.96
N LYS A 334 -5.61 19.62 18.45
CA LYS A 334 -6.77 20.51 18.42
C LYS A 334 -7.31 20.79 19.83
N GLN A 335 -7.31 19.80 20.70
CA GLN A 335 -7.83 19.91 22.07
C GLN A 335 -6.84 20.61 23.02
N ASN A 336 -5.54 20.52 22.71
CA ASN A 336 -4.44 21.03 23.55
C ASN A 336 -3.63 22.08 22.77
N LEU A 337 -4.20 23.27 22.56
CA LEU A 337 -3.55 24.35 21.80
C LEU A 337 -2.24 24.85 22.44
N GLN A 338 -2.08 24.66 23.74
CA GLN A 338 -0.85 24.93 24.50
C GLN A 338 0.29 23.95 24.17
N ALA A 339 -0.03 22.83 23.50
CA ALA A 339 0.92 21.80 23.09
C ALA A 339 1.01 21.72 21.54
N PRO A 340 1.55 22.77 20.88
CA PRO A 340 1.55 22.86 19.42
C PRO A 340 2.30 21.71 18.73
N TRP A 341 3.28 21.07 19.40
CA TRP A 341 4.03 19.93 18.87
C TRP A 341 3.13 18.76 18.48
N LEU A 342 2.00 18.53 19.16
CA LEU A 342 1.06 17.45 18.84
C LEU A 342 0.44 17.64 17.45
N GLY A 343 -0.20 18.80 17.27
CA GLY A 343 -0.86 19.14 16.00
C GLY A 343 0.13 19.28 14.85
N LEU A 344 1.27 19.96 15.07
CA LEU A 344 2.29 20.15 14.04
C LEU A 344 2.93 18.82 13.63
N THR A 345 3.28 17.96 14.59
CA THR A 345 3.84 16.63 14.28
C THR A 345 2.87 15.79 13.46
N GLY A 346 1.62 15.65 13.92
CA GLY A 346 0.59 14.92 13.20
C GLY A 346 0.38 15.47 11.79
N PHE A 347 0.27 16.79 11.65
CA PHE A 347 0.08 17.46 10.36
C PHE A 347 1.24 17.21 9.39
N PHE A 348 2.50 17.47 9.79
CA PHE A 348 3.63 17.31 8.88
C PHE A 348 3.89 15.86 8.50
N VAL A 349 3.68 14.92 9.40
CA VAL A 349 3.82 13.49 9.09
C VAL A 349 2.77 13.04 8.08
N ILE A 350 1.50 13.39 8.30
CA ILE A 350 0.41 13.02 7.40
C ILE A 350 0.56 13.74 6.05
N ALA A 351 0.77 15.06 6.06
CA ALA A 351 0.96 15.82 4.82
C ALA A 351 2.15 15.34 4.00
N GLY A 352 3.27 15.01 4.66
CA GLY A 352 4.44 14.42 4.00
C GLY A 352 4.15 13.04 3.40
N MET A 353 3.47 12.17 4.16
CA MET A 353 3.10 10.83 3.72
C MET A 353 2.17 10.86 2.50
N LEU A 354 1.09 11.65 2.56
CA LEU A 354 0.14 11.79 1.46
C LEU A 354 0.79 12.45 0.25
N SER A 355 1.58 13.51 0.43
CA SER A 355 2.30 14.16 -0.68
C SER A 355 3.27 13.20 -1.39
N MET A 356 3.99 12.36 -0.63
CA MET A 356 4.86 11.34 -1.23
C MET A 356 4.08 10.34 -2.06
N LEU A 357 2.91 9.87 -1.59
CA LEU A 357 2.06 8.94 -2.32
C LEU A 357 1.51 9.54 -3.61
N VAL A 358 1.10 10.81 -3.60
CA VAL A 358 0.68 11.54 -4.81
C VAL A 358 1.82 11.59 -5.83
N PHE A 359 3.03 11.97 -5.43
CA PHE A 359 4.19 12.01 -6.35
C PHE A 359 4.56 10.62 -6.89
N VAL A 360 4.44 9.58 -6.06
CA VAL A 360 4.61 8.19 -6.49
C VAL A 360 3.55 7.83 -7.52
N GLY A 361 2.28 8.15 -7.28
CA GLY A 361 1.17 7.92 -8.20
C GLY A 361 1.36 8.60 -9.56
N GLU A 362 1.78 9.87 -9.56
CA GLU A 362 2.12 10.59 -10.79
C GLU A 362 3.25 9.92 -11.57
N ALA A 363 4.31 9.49 -10.89
CA ALA A 363 5.43 8.81 -11.53
C ALA A 363 5.05 7.44 -12.09
N PHE A 364 4.20 6.67 -11.40
CA PHE A 364 3.63 5.42 -11.92
C PHE A 364 2.77 5.67 -13.16
N ARG A 365 1.89 6.67 -13.11
CA ARG A 365 1.06 7.08 -14.25
C ARG A 365 1.92 7.43 -15.46
N ASP A 366 2.98 8.23 -15.27
CA ASP A 366 3.90 8.62 -16.33
C ASP A 366 4.67 7.42 -16.91
N ALA A 367 5.13 6.51 -16.09
CA ALA A 367 5.87 5.31 -16.49
C ALA A 367 5.00 4.30 -17.25
N LEU A 368 3.70 4.27 -16.98
CA LEU A 368 2.75 3.36 -17.60
C LEU A 368 2.05 3.96 -18.82
N ASP A 369 2.17 5.28 -19.08
CA ASP A 369 1.63 5.94 -20.27
C ASP A 369 2.41 5.51 -21.53
N PRO A 370 1.75 4.86 -22.52
CA PRO A 370 2.40 4.42 -23.73
C PRO A 370 3.02 5.57 -24.54
N ARG A 371 2.39 6.76 -24.51
CA ARG A 371 2.84 7.93 -25.29
C ARG A 371 4.17 8.45 -24.77
N LYS A 372 4.31 8.60 -23.44
CA LYS A 372 5.57 9.03 -22.81
C LYS A 372 6.64 7.94 -22.91
N THR A 373 6.23 6.69 -22.84
CA THR A 373 7.14 5.56 -22.95
C THR A 373 7.73 5.44 -24.37
N MET A 374 7.01 5.78 -25.43
CA MET A 374 7.53 5.75 -26.82
C MET A 374 8.37 6.99 -27.18
N ALA A 375 8.12 8.13 -26.56
CA ALA A 375 8.83 9.39 -26.83
C ALA A 375 10.21 9.51 -26.15
N ALA A 376 10.55 8.60 -25.22
CA ALA A 376 11.85 8.62 -24.55
C ALA A 376 12.98 8.29 -25.57
N PRO A 377 14.04 9.15 -25.67
CA PRO A 377 15.12 8.94 -26.64
C PRO A 377 15.73 7.56 -26.50
N GLN A 378 15.92 6.88 -27.63
CA GLN A 378 16.77 5.69 -27.70
C GLN A 378 18.21 6.18 -27.48
N ILE A 379 18.73 6.03 -26.26
CA ILE A 379 20.15 6.22 -26.03
C ILE A 379 20.82 5.04 -26.74
N THR A 380 21.37 5.30 -27.90
CA THR A 380 22.33 4.43 -28.57
C THR A 380 23.47 4.22 -27.59
N VAL A 381 23.59 3.02 -27.06
CA VAL A 381 24.79 2.58 -26.34
C VAL A 381 25.86 2.44 -27.40
N GLY A 382 26.80 3.40 -27.45
CA GLY A 382 28.04 3.29 -28.17
C GLY A 382 29.03 2.44 -27.39
#